data_dcce36de937765c4789707c404e7aa0b
#
_entry.id   dcce36de937765c4789707c404e7aa0b
#
_cell.length_a   1.000
_cell.length_b   1.000
_cell.length_c   1.000
_cell.angle_alpha   90.00
_cell.angle_beta   90.00
_cell.angle_gamma   90.00
#
_symmetry.space_group_name_H-M   'P 1'
#
loop_
_entity.id
_entity.type
_entity.pdbx_description
1 polymer ?
#
loop_
_entity_poly.entity_id
_entity_poly.type
_entity_poly.pdbx_seq_one_letter_code
_entity_poly.pdbx_strand_id
1 'polypeptide(L)'
;NDVYVICSASADAPILAECDETWSSANFNGDDAMGLAFNGELIDQIGETGADVGDGWDVAGVSEGTKDHTLVRKASVASGSTDWAVSAGTNADDSEWIVYEKDTWDYLGDHTIDNPGDGCMDASACNYNPDAITDNGSCAEEDCLGDCGGSAVIDDCGVCGGENSSLDCENICGGDAIVDYCGECVGG
;
A
#
# COMPACT_ATOMS: atom_id res chain seq x y z
N ASN A 1 -5.46 6.81 10.65
CA ASN A 1 -5.42 5.41 11.04
C ASN A 1 -4.17 5.19 11.86
N ASP A 2 -4.31 4.48 12.98
CA ASP A 2 -3.19 4.16 13.85
C ASP A 2 -3.04 2.63 13.85
N VAL A 3 -1.85 2.15 13.51
CA VAL A 3 -1.52 0.72 13.47
C VAL A 3 -0.67 0.42 14.68
N TYR A 4 -0.98 -0.65 15.41
CA TYR A 4 -0.20 -1.10 16.56
C TYR A 4 0.64 -2.31 16.19
N VAL A 5 1.95 -2.18 16.26
CA VAL A 5 2.91 -3.19 15.81
C VAL A 5 3.47 -3.98 16.99
N ILE A 6 3.23 -5.29 16.98
CA ILE A 6 3.78 -6.23 17.96
C ILE A 6 4.84 -7.09 17.27
N CYS A 7 6.03 -7.11 17.83
CA CYS A 7 7.15 -7.84 17.25
C CYS A 7 7.69 -8.93 18.17
N SER A 8 8.38 -9.89 17.57
CA SER A 8 9.28 -10.76 18.33
C SER A 8 10.43 -9.96 18.94
N ALA A 9 10.73 -10.18 20.20
CA ALA A 9 11.90 -9.57 20.86
C ALA A 9 13.24 -9.96 20.20
N SER A 10 13.23 -10.97 19.33
CA SER A 10 14.39 -11.46 18.56
C SER A 10 14.43 -10.95 17.12
N ALA A 11 13.51 -10.06 16.74
CA ALA A 11 13.49 -9.50 15.38
C ALA A 11 14.73 -8.61 15.12
N ASP A 12 15.05 -8.42 13.84
CA ASP A 12 16.17 -7.58 13.44
C ASP A 12 15.93 -6.10 13.76
N ALA A 13 17.01 -5.34 13.93
CA ALA A 13 16.95 -3.95 14.38
C ALA A 13 16.04 -3.03 13.51
N PRO A 14 15.98 -3.14 12.19
CA PRO A 14 15.05 -2.34 11.39
C PRO A 14 13.57 -2.63 11.71
N ILE A 15 13.21 -3.90 11.97
CA ILE A 15 11.87 -4.31 12.35
C ILE A 15 11.54 -3.79 13.76
N LEU A 16 12.48 -3.94 14.70
CA LEU A 16 12.31 -3.45 16.07
C LEU A 16 12.11 -1.93 16.15
N ALA A 17 12.57 -1.18 15.18
CA ALA A 17 12.37 0.27 15.10
C ALA A 17 10.92 0.67 14.79
N GLU A 18 10.15 -0.22 14.18
CA GLU A 18 8.74 -0.01 13.84
C GLU A 18 7.76 -0.58 14.89
N CYS A 19 8.29 -1.20 15.96
CA CYS A 19 7.48 -1.92 16.93
C CYS A 19 7.02 -1.02 18.07
N ASP A 20 5.71 -1.06 18.38
CA ASP A 20 5.13 -0.46 19.59
C ASP A 20 5.37 -1.35 20.80
N GLU A 21 5.34 -2.68 20.62
CA GLU A 21 5.54 -3.65 21.68
C GLU A 21 6.33 -4.87 21.20
N THR A 22 7.11 -5.47 22.11
CA THR A 22 7.86 -6.69 21.81
C THR A 22 7.48 -7.83 22.74
N TRP A 23 7.22 -9.01 22.14
CA TRP A 23 6.92 -10.23 22.87
C TRP A 23 8.05 -11.27 22.75
N SER A 24 8.54 -11.75 23.87
CA SER A 24 9.54 -12.82 23.87
C SER A 24 8.99 -14.19 23.46
N SER A 25 7.66 -14.34 23.49
CA SER A 25 6.93 -15.55 23.11
C SER A 25 6.32 -15.49 21.71
N ALA A 26 6.56 -14.43 20.95
CA ALA A 26 6.11 -14.35 19.56
C ALA A 26 7.02 -15.21 18.65
N ASN A 27 6.83 -16.52 18.70
CA ASN A 27 7.60 -17.52 17.94
C ASN A 27 6.63 -18.42 17.19
N PHE A 28 5.77 -17.81 16.36
CA PHE A 28 4.83 -18.56 15.52
C PHE A 28 5.60 -19.17 14.34
N ASN A 29 5.31 -20.42 14.03
CA ASN A 29 5.93 -21.15 12.92
C ASN A 29 4.97 -21.33 11.73
N GLY A 30 3.73 -20.80 11.83
CA GLY A 30 2.72 -20.84 10.80
C GLY A 30 1.56 -21.81 11.07
N ASP A 31 1.71 -22.76 11.98
CA ASP A 31 0.66 -23.69 12.43
C ASP A 31 -0.02 -23.27 13.73
N ASP A 32 0.48 -22.22 14.38
CA ASP A 32 -0.12 -21.65 15.57
C ASP A 32 -1.27 -20.68 15.20
N ALA A 33 -2.45 -20.89 15.78
CA ALA A 33 -3.54 -19.95 15.63
C ALA A 33 -3.31 -18.69 16.47
N MET A 34 -3.53 -17.53 15.87
CA MET A 34 -3.48 -16.23 16.53
C MET A 34 -4.86 -15.60 16.57
N GLY A 35 -5.25 -15.05 17.71
CA GLY A 35 -6.54 -14.39 17.86
C GLY A 35 -6.42 -13.00 18.46
N LEU A 36 -7.22 -12.07 17.95
CA LEU A 36 -7.46 -10.76 18.54
C LEU A 36 -8.77 -10.78 19.32
N ALA A 37 -8.72 -10.39 20.58
CA ALA A 37 -9.91 -10.34 21.44
C ALA A 37 -10.13 -8.92 21.98
N PHE A 38 -11.40 -8.51 22.04
CA PHE A 38 -11.83 -7.28 22.68
C PHE A 38 -12.84 -7.57 23.79
N ASN A 39 -12.59 -7.07 24.99
CA ASN A 39 -13.40 -7.34 26.19
C ASN A 39 -13.64 -8.85 26.47
N GLY A 40 -12.69 -9.70 26.09
CA GLY A 40 -12.76 -11.14 26.30
C GLY A 40 -13.51 -11.91 25.20
N GLU A 41 -14.00 -11.23 24.18
CA GLU A 41 -14.61 -11.85 23.00
C GLU A 41 -13.61 -11.84 21.84
N LEU A 42 -13.45 -12.98 21.14
CA LEU A 42 -12.65 -13.09 19.94
C LEU A 42 -13.32 -12.25 18.83
N ILE A 43 -12.57 -11.37 18.20
CA ILE A 43 -13.05 -10.49 17.13
C ILE A 43 -12.36 -10.71 15.79
N ASP A 44 -11.19 -11.35 15.80
CA ASP A 44 -10.44 -11.70 14.60
C ASP A 44 -9.50 -12.88 14.88
N GLN A 45 -9.18 -13.67 13.83
CA GLN A 45 -8.20 -14.75 13.97
C GLN A 45 -7.48 -15.08 12.66
N ILE A 46 -6.26 -15.59 12.82
CA ILE A 46 -5.46 -16.27 11.80
C ILE A 46 -5.28 -17.71 12.25
N GLY A 47 -5.62 -18.67 11.40
CA GLY A 47 -5.68 -20.07 11.80
C GLY A 47 -6.94 -20.40 12.57
N GLU A 48 -7.20 -21.68 12.82
CA GLU A 48 -8.37 -22.15 13.55
C GLU A 48 -7.99 -22.51 14.98
N THR A 49 -8.59 -21.83 15.96
CA THR A 49 -8.33 -22.06 17.39
C THR A 49 -8.61 -23.51 17.78
N GLY A 50 -7.59 -24.17 18.31
CA GLY A 50 -7.67 -25.58 18.76
C GLY A 50 -7.42 -26.62 17.67
N ALA A 51 -7.15 -26.19 16.45
CA ALA A 51 -6.63 -27.07 15.40
C ALA A 51 -5.09 -27.00 15.38
N ASP A 52 -4.47 -28.11 15.08
CA ASP A 52 -3.04 -28.25 14.81
C ASP A 52 -2.92 -28.92 13.44
N VAL A 53 -2.48 -28.14 12.45
CA VAL A 53 -2.35 -28.60 11.06
C VAL A 53 -0.94 -29.08 10.73
N GLY A 54 -0.01 -28.92 11.66
CA GLY A 54 1.35 -29.45 11.61
C GLY A 54 2.36 -28.62 10.83
N ASP A 55 1.96 -27.91 9.80
CA ASP A 55 2.86 -27.08 8.99
C ASP A 55 2.36 -25.63 8.78
N GLY A 56 1.11 -25.42 8.43
CA GLY A 56 0.50 -24.13 8.19
C GLY A 56 -0.86 -24.29 7.51
N TRP A 57 -1.66 -23.24 7.54
CA TRP A 57 -2.94 -23.20 6.84
C TRP A 57 -2.78 -22.70 5.41
N ASP A 58 -3.59 -23.27 4.51
CA ASP A 58 -3.73 -22.72 3.17
C ASP A 58 -4.45 -21.36 3.24
N VAL A 59 -3.98 -20.39 2.46
CA VAL A 59 -4.56 -19.03 2.39
C VAL A 59 -4.55 -18.56 0.95
N ALA A 60 -5.68 -18.06 0.47
CA ALA A 60 -5.81 -17.51 -0.89
C ALA A 60 -5.40 -18.50 -2.00
N GLY A 61 -5.50 -19.80 -1.73
CA GLY A 61 -5.05 -20.86 -2.65
C GLY A 61 -3.55 -21.16 -2.59
N VAL A 62 -2.81 -20.50 -1.70
CA VAL A 62 -1.39 -20.81 -1.44
C VAL A 62 -1.33 -21.86 -0.35
N SER A 63 -0.71 -23.01 -0.64
CA SER A 63 -0.54 -24.08 0.34
C SER A 63 0.42 -23.63 1.44
N GLU A 64 0.06 -23.92 2.70
CA GLU A 64 0.82 -23.51 3.88
C GLU A 64 1.09 -21.98 3.93
N GLY A 65 0.16 -21.17 3.40
CA GLY A 65 0.31 -19.72 3.24
C GLY A 65 0.53 -18.93 4.54
N THR A 66 0.26 -19.54 5.71
CA THR A 66 0.61 -18.93 7.02
C THR A 66 2.06 -19.19 7.44
N LYS A 67 2.78 -20.07 6.74
CA LYS A 67 4.17 -20.46 7.04
C LYS A 67 5.11 -19.84 6.03
N ASP A 68 6.16 -19.19 6.51
CA ASP A 68 7.19 -18.58 5.65
C ASP A 68 6.65 -17.61 4.56
N HIS A 69 5.54 -16.93 4.85
CA HIS A 69 4.94 -15.90 4.01
C HIS A 69 4.59 -14.65 4.82
N THR A 70 4.36 -13.54 4.14
CA THR A 70 3.76 -12.34 4.72
C THR A 70 2.30 -12.25 4.30
N LEU A 71 1.41 -12.18 5.28
CA LEU A 71 -0.02 -12.02 5.06
C LEU A 71 -0.41 -10.56 5.27
N VAL A 72 -1.05 -9.97 4.29
CA VAL A 72 -1.62 -8.62 4.38
C VAL A 72 -3.11 -8.70 4.14
N ARG A 73 -3.91 -8.20 5.08
CA ARG A 73 -5.36 -8.15 4.89
C ARG A 73 -5.71 -7.18 3.76
N LYS A 74 -6.62 -7.56 2.87
CA LYS A 74 -7.04 -6.70 1.77
C LYS A 74 -7.65 -5.40 2.29
N ALA A 75 -7.38 -4.29 1.63
CA ALA A 75 -7.91 -2.98 1.97
C ALA A 75 -9.46 -2.94 2.00
N SER A 76 -10.11 -3.78 1.19
CA SER A 76 -11.58 -3.91 1.16
C SER A 76 -12.20 -4.58 2.40
N VAL A 77 -11.38 -5.13 3.31
CA VAL A 77 -11.84 -5.80 4.52
C VAL A 77 -11.82 -4.82 5.69
N ALA A 78 -12.98 -4.34 6.08
CA ALA A 78 -13.14 -3.31 7.12
C ALA A 78 -13.34 -3.87 8.54
N SER A 79 -13.39 -5.19 8.72
CA SER A 79 -13.60 -5.83 10.03
C SER A 79 -12.89 -7.18 10.10
N GLY A 80 -12.52 -7.58 11.32
CA GLY A 80 -11.99 -8.92 11.57
C GLY A 80 -13.02 -10.03 11.31
N SER A 81 -12.53 -11.26 11.18
CA SER A 81 -13.31 -12.48 11.01
C SER A 81 -12.91 -13.53 12.04
N THR A 82 -13.90 -14.14 12.68
CA THR A 82 -13.71 -15.29 13.58
C THR A 82 -13.94 -16.63 12.88
N ASP A 83 -14.24 -16.62 11.58
CA ASP A 83 -14.34 -17.80 10.73
C ASP A 83 -13.11 -17.84 9.81
N TRP A 84 -12.12 -18.63 10.21
CA TRP A 84 -10.86 -18.74 9.46
C TRP A 84 -11.06 -19.30 8.06
N ALA A 85 -11.93 -20.29 7.89
CA ALA A 85 -12.14 -20.90 6.58
C ALA A 85 -12.71 -19.90 5.55
N VAL A 86 -13.58 -19.00 6.03
CA VAL A 86 -14.11 -17.89 5.21
C VAL A 86 -13.02 -16.85 4.93
N SER A 87 -12.30 -16.42 5.97
CA SER A 87 -11.26 -15.40 5.86
C SER A 87 -10.08 -15.84 4.98
N ALA A 88 -9.60 -17.07 5.16
CA ALA A 88 -8.51 -17.63 4.37
C ALA A 88 -8.87 -17.77 2.89
N GLY A 89 -10.11 -18.12 2.59
CA GLY A 89 -10.57 -18.37 1.24
C GLY A 89 -9.90 -19.58 0.57
N THR A 90 -10.30 -19.87 -0.67
CA THR A 90 -9.77 -20.97 -1.46
C THR A 90 -8.90 -20.52 -2.63
N ASN A 91 -8.94 -19.26 -2.95
CA ASN A 91 -8.16 -18.60 -4.01
C ASN A 91 -8.03 -17.09 -3.74
N ALA A 92 -7.26 -16.40 -4.56
CA ALA A 92 -6.99 -14.98 -4.37
C ALA A 92 -8.24 -14.08 -4.48
N ASP A 93 -9.31 -14.52 -5.13
CA ASP A 93 -10.52 -13.69 -5.30
C ASP A 93 -11.42 -13.74 -4.07
N ASP A 94 -11.59 -14.92 -3.44
CA ASP A 94 -12.48 -15.15 -2.31
C ASP A 94 -11.80 -14.99 -0.93
N SER A 95 -10.48 -14.92 -0.87
CA SER A 95 -9.72 -14.67 0.36
C SER A 95 -9.81 -13.21 0.81
N GLU A 96 -9.80 -12.97 2.12
CA GLU A 96 -9.59 -11.65 2.71
C GLU A 96 -8.11 -11.23 2.74
N TRP A 97 -7.19 -12.10 2.33
CA TRP A 97 -5.76 -11.92 2.44
C TRP A 97 -5.05 -11.85 1.10
N ILE A 98 -3.94 -11.12 1.10
CA ILE A 98 -2.91 -11.16 0.07
C ILE A 98 -1.72 -11.89 0.68
N VAL A 99 -1.22 -12.91 0.00
CA VAL A 99 -0.06 -13.71 0.43
C VAL A 99 1.16 -13.24 -0.36
N TYR A 100 2.13 -12.69 0.34
CA TYR A 100 3.39 -12.26 -0.22
C TYR A 100 4.51 -13.24 0.15
N GLU A 101 5.61 -13.14 -0.56
CA GLU A 101 6.82 -13.90 -0.26
C GLU A 101 7.31 -13.61 1.17
N LYS A 102 8.05 -14.56 1.73
CA LYS A 102 8.70 -14.41 3.03
C LYS A 102 9.52 -13.12 3.10
N ASP A 103 9.52 -12.51 4.28
CA ASP A 103 10.31 -11.31 4.58
C ASP A 103 9.91 -10.07 3.73
N THR A 104 8.65 -9.99 3.32
CA THR A 104 8.09 -8.76 2.73
C THR A 104 7.69 -7.80 3.84
N TRP A 105 8.47 -6.73 4.05
CA TRP A 105 8.31 -5.77 5.15
C TRP A 105 7.67 -4.44 4.75
N ASP A 106 7.34 -4.27 3.47
CA ASP A 106 6.83 -3.01 2.90
C ASP A 106 5.51 -2.54 3.53
N TYR A 107 4.79 -3.44 4.19
CA TYR A 107 3.50 -3.19 4.83
C TYR A 107 3.56 -3.14 6.36
N LEU A 108 4.77 -3.22 6.95
CA LEU A 108 4.92 -3.19 8.39
C LEU A 108 4.61 -1.79 8.93
N GLY A 109 3.68 -1.71 9.88
CA GLY A 109 3.26 -0.44 10.47
C GLY A 109 2.31 0.38 9.61
N ASP A 110 1.90 -0.11 8.44
CA ASP A 110 0.93 0.55 7.58
C ASP A 110 -0.19 -0.40 7.16
N HIS A 111 -1.43 0.08 7.22
CA HIS A 111 -2.58 -0.62 6.69
C HIS A 111 -3.65 0.36 6.23
N THR A 112 -3.98 0.28 4.95
CA THR A 112 -5.06 1.07 4.35
C THR A 112 -6.32 0.24 4.30
N ILE A 113 -7.42 0.76 4.82
CA ILE A 113 -8.75 0.16 4.67
C ILE A 113 -9.50 0.96 3.61
N ASP A 114 -9.89 0.30 2.54
CA ASP A 114 -10.83 0.83 1.55
C ASP A 114 -12.24 0.73 2.14
N ASN A 115 -12.65 1.77 2.84
CA ASN A 115 -14.03 1.84 3.31
C ASN A 115 -14.92 2.08 2.07
N PRO A 116 -15.92 1.22 1.77
CA PRO A 116 -16.76 1.39 0.58
C PRO A 116 -17.48 2.74 0.50
N GLY A 117 -17.51 3.46 1.62
CA GLY A 117 -18.06 4.80 1.71
C GLY A 117 -17.03 5.92 1.68
N ASP A 118 -15.73 5.59 1.60
CA ASP A 118 -14.68 6.60 1.54
C ASP A 118 -14.28 6.88 0.09
N GLY A 119 -14.01 8.14 -0.22
CA GLY A 119 -13.62 8.54 -1.56
C GLY A 119 -13.49 10.05 -1.67
N CYS A 120 -13.07 10.51 -2.84
CA CYS A 120 -13.08 11.93 -3.13
C CYS A 120 -14.51 12.46 -3.22
N MET A 121 -14.90 13.41 -2.38
CA MET A 121 -16.21 14.06 -2.37
C MET A 121 -16.23 15.39 -3.17
N ASP A 122 -15.11 15.82 -3.71
CA ASP A 122 -15.06 17.02 -4.55
C ASP A 122 -15.51 16.71 -5.97
N ALA A 123 -16.67 17.21 -6.36
CA ALA A 123 -17.24 16.99 -7.69
C ALA A 123 -16.41 17.61 -8.84
N SER A 124 -15.41 18.43 -8.55
CA SER A 124 -14.47 18.99 -9.53
C SER A 124 -13.24 18.11 -9.74
N ALA A 125 -12.98 17.18 -8.83
CA ALA A 125 -11.86 16.25 -8.93
C ALA A 125 -12.10 15.19 -10.01
N CYS A 126 -11.04 14.77 -10.70
CA CYS A 126 -11.13 13.77 -11.76
C CYS A 126 -11.45 12.36 -11.23
N ASN A 127 -11.17 12.08 -9.96
CA ASN A 127 -11.48 10.83 -9.27
C ASN A 127 -12.67 10.96 -8.31
N TYR A 128 -13.59 11.92 -8.57
CA TYR A 128 -14.79 12.09 -7.78
C TYR A 128 -15.60 10.78 -7.66
N ASN A 129 -15.93 10.41 -6.44
CA ASN A 129 -16.79 9.27 -6.14
C ASN A 129 -18.17 9.75 -5.64
N PRO A 130 -19.23 9.68 -6.45
CA PRO A 130 -20.56 10.11 -6.06
C PRO A 130 -21.20 9.26 -4.96
N ASP A 131 -20.68 8.05 -4.72
CA ASP A 131 -21.17 7.13 -3.68
C ASP A 131 -20.38 7.28 -2.36
N ALA A 132 -19.38 8.16 -2.33
CA ALA A 132 -18.62 8.42 -1.11
C ALA A 132 -19.49 9.13 -0.07
N ILE A 133 -19.43 8.63 1.17
CA ILE A 133 -20.09 9.21 2.34
C ILE A 133 -19.07 9.87 3.30
N THR A 134 -17.80 9.62 3.09
CA THR A 134 -16.67 10.20 3.83
C THR A 134 -15.58 10.62 2.85
N ASP A 135 -15.09 11.84 2.97
CA ASP A 135 -13.93 12.30 2.21
C ASP A 135 -12.65 11.72 2.83
N ASN A 136 -11.95 10.91 2.05
CA ASN A 136 -10.69 10.28 2.46
C ASN A 136 -9.45 11.12 2.08
N GLY A 137 -9.65 12.31 1.51
CA GLY A 137 -8.56 13.20 1.07
C GLY A 137 -7.85 12.73 -0.21
N SER A 138 -8.41 11.76 -0.93
CA SER A 138 -7.81 11.23 -2.18
C SER A 138 -8.12 12.06 -3.42
N CYS A 139 -8.80 13.21 -3.28
CA CYS A 139 -9.16 14.06 -4.41
C CYS A 139 -7.92 14.45 -5.23
N ALA A 140 -8.01 14.23 -6.53
CA ALA A 140 -6.95 14.50 -7.49
C ALA A 140 -7.44 15.39 -8.62
N GLU A 141 -6.55 16.21 -9.18
CA GLU A 141 -6.80 17.01 -10.36
C GLU A 141 -6.16 16.36 -11.59
N GLU A 142 -6.69 16.65 -12.78
CA GLU A 142 -6.04 16.25 -14.03
C GLU A 142 -4.78 17.10 -14.24
N ASP A 143 -3.71 16.46 -14.65
CA ASP A 143 -2.53 17.17 -15.12
C ASP A 143 -2.74 17.71 -16.55
N CYS A 144 -1.75 18.37 -17.10
CA CYS A 144 -1.88 18.96 -18.43
C CYS A 144 -1.95 17.94 -19.58
N LEU A 145 -1.71 16.65 -19.31
CA LEU A 145 -1.91 15.54 -20.26
C LEU A 145 -3.33 14.94 -20.13
N GLY A 146 -4.08 15.33 -19.08
CA GLY A 146 -5.39 14.77 -18.77
C GLY A 146 -5.32 13.51 -17.91
N ASP A 147 -4.17 13.24 -17.30
CA ASP A 147 -4.00 12.12 -16.38
C ASP A 147 -4.42 12.53 -14.97
N CYS A 148 -5.39 11.81 -14.40
CA CYS A 148 -5.91 12.08 -13.06
C CYS A 148 -4.83 11.79 -11.99
N GLY A 149 -4.48 12.81 -11.20
CA GLY A 149 -3.41 12.71 -10.22
C GLY A 149 -2.02 12.67 -10.84
N GLY A 150 -1.91 12.95 -12.13
CA GLY A 150 -0.64 13.05 -12.85
C GLY A 150 0.22 14.22 -12.36
N SER A 151 1.48 14.23 -12.75
CA SER A 151 2.46 15.24 -12.35
C SER A 151 3.00 16.06 -13.50
N ALA A 152 2.45 15.89 -14.72
CA ALA A 152 2.88 16.63 -15.88
C ALA A 152 2.51 18.11 -15.75
N VAL A 153 3.48 18.98 -15.93
CA VAL A 153 3.31 20.43 -15.87
C VAL A 153 3.59 21.05 -17.24
N ILE A 154 2.95 22.18 -17.54
CA ILE A 154 3.25 22.97 -18.73
C ILE A 154 4.60 23.65 -18.47
N ASP A 155 5.54 23.45 -19.41
CA ASP A 155 6.85 24.09 -19.35
C ASP A 155 6.80 25.56 -19.82
N ASP A 156 7.94 26.26 -19.76
CA ASP A 156 8.04 27.67 -20.14
C ASP A 156 7.75 27.94 -21.62
N CYS A 157 7.80 26.89 -22.45
CA CYS A 157 7.43 26.93 -23.86
C CYS A 157 5.97 26.58 -24.14
N GLY A 158 5.17 26.33 -23.09
CA GLY A 158 3.77 25.96 -23.20
C GLY A 158 3.56 24.49 -23.59
N VAL A 159 4.59 23.63 -23.49
CA VAL A 159 4.53 22.20 -23.78
C VAL A 159 4.28 21.43 -22.50
N CYS A 160 3.20 20.65 -22.48
CA CYS A 160 2.93 19.79 -21.34
C CYS A 160 3.93 18.64 -21.27
N GLY A 161 4.59 18.49 -20.10
CA GLY A 161 5.60 17.45 -19.88
C GLY A 161 6.90 17.66 -20.70
N GLY A 162 7.08 18.85 -21.27
CA GLY A 162 8.23 19.14 -22.15
C GLY A 162 9.55 19.36 -21.42
N GLU A 163 9.52 19.57 -20.11
CA GLU A 163 10.70 19.77 -19.26
C GLU A 163 11.68 20.84 -19.79
N ASN A 164 11.15 21.86 -20.47
CA ASN A 164 11.95 22.91 -21.13
C ASN A 164 12.92 22.40 -22.21
N SER A 165 12.68 21.21 -22.76
CA SER A 165 13.55 20.60 -23.76
C SER A 165 13.62 21.38 -25.09
N SER A 166 12.66 22.26 -25.32
CA SER A 166 12.62 23.17 -26.50
C SER A 166 13.20 24.55 -26.23
N LEU A 167 13.69 24.85 -25.02
CA LEU A 167 14.43 26.07 -24.74
C LEU A 167 15.87 25.95 -25.25
N ASP A 168 16.35 26.99 -25.94
CA ASP A 168 17.76 27.14 -26.19
C ASP A 168 18.50 27.73 -24.98
N CYS A 169 19.80 27.91 -25.08
CA CYS A 169 20.60 28.46 -23.97
C CYS A 169 20.37 29.95 -23.69
N GLU A 170 19.61 30.66 -24.55
CA GLU A 170 19.16 32.05 -24.32
C GLU A 170 17.75 32.09 -23.72
N ASN A 171 17.15 30.92 -23.39
CA ASN A 171 15.77 30.74 -22.92
C ASN A 171 14.72 31.13 -23.98
N ILE A 172 15.02 30.91 -25.26
CA ILE A 172 14.07 31.12 -26.34
C ILE A 172 13.51 29.77 -26.78
N CYS A 173 12.17 29.68 -26.81
CA CYS A 173 11.50 28.44 -27.24
C CYS A 173 11.71 28.19 -28.72
N GLY A 174 12.29 27.01 -29.07
CA GLY A 174 12.62 26.65 -30.44
C GLY A 174 13.76 27.51 -31.05
N GLY A 175 14.52 28.18 -30.20
CA GLY A 175 15.70 28.93 -30.64
C GLY A 175 16.84 28.02 -31.08
N ASP A 176 17.84 28.61 -31.77
CA ASP A 176 18.97 27.90 -32.35
C ASP A 176 20.26 28.12 -31.55
N ALA A 177 20.23 28.87 -30.44
CA ALA A 177 21.39 29.15 -29.61
C ALA A 177 21.88 27.86 -28.91
N ILE A 178 23.19 27.62 -28.96
CA ILE A 178 23.81 26.43 -28.37
C ILE A 178 24.88 26.80 -27.36
N VAL A 179 25.15 25.93 -26.41
CA VAL A 179 26.28 26.08 -25.49
C VAL A 179 27.55 25.60 -26.23
N ASP A 180 28.57 26.46 -26.33
CA ASP A 180 29.81 26.11 -26.94
C ASP A 180 30.70 25.23 -26.05
N TYR A 181 31.89 24.86 -26.56
CA TYR A 181 32.85 24.02 -25.83
C TYR A 181 33.38 24.70 -24.53
N CYS A 182 33.32 26.02 -24.43
CA CYS A 182 33.74 26.79 -23.27
C CYS A 182 32.60 26.94 -22.23
N GLY A 183 31.41 26.49 -22.57
CA GLY A 183 30.20 26.59 -21.69
C GLY A 183 29.48 27.93 -21.88
N GLU A 184 29.75 28.71 -22.93
CA GLU A 184 29.06 29.96 -23.22
C GLU A 184 27.93 29.72 -24.23
N CYS A 185 26.82 30.46 -24.05
CA CYS A 185 25.71 30.44 -24.99
C CYS A 185 26.06 31.29 -26.23
N VAL A 186 26.02 30.67 -27.41
CA VAL A 186 26.42 31.32 -28.69
C VAL A 186 25.39 31.01 -29.80
N GLY A 187 25.17 31.97 -30.66
CA GLY A 187 24.22 31.82 -31.79
C GLY A 187 22.78 32.07 -31.36
N GLY A 188 22.00 32.76 -32.14
CA GLY A 188 20.59 33.10 -31.87
C GLY A 188 20.17 34.22 -32.83
#